data_f6c249d552fc6e0df39f8a25f73fb519
#
_entry.id   f6c249d552fc6e0df39f8a25f73fb519
#
_cell.length_a   1.000
_cell.length_b   1.000
_cell.length_c   1.000
_cell.angle_alpha   90.00
_cell.angle_beta   90.00
_cell.angle_gamma   90.00
#
_symmetry.space_group_name_H-M   'P 1'
#
loop_
_entity.id
_entity.type
_entity.pdbx_description
1 polymer ?
#
loop_
_entity_poly.entity_id
_entity_poly.type
_entity_poly.pdbx_seq_one_letter_code
_entity_poly.pdbx_strand_id
1 'polypeptide(L)'
;IYLLARAEPETPREGERVLCLDAVTGKTIWENRFNVFLSDVPDTRVGWSSVTGDPTTGNVYALGVCGYFQCLDGETGKAIWSVSMHERFGLLSTYGGRTNFPVICDDLVIISAIVIGWGDMAKPAHRFVGFDKRTGEIVWFNGTRPLPYDTTYSSPTVTTLKGQKALVFGSGDGDIWAIQPRTGQPIWNYSFSRRGLNVAPLVVGDRVFSGHSEENTEGTTMGAIVAIDATGKGNVTKTHELWKIPEMM
;
A
#
# COMPACT_ATOMS: atom_id res chain seq x y z
N ILE A 1 -15.10 8.67 13.58
CA ILE A 1 -14.36 8.74 12.29
C ILE A 1 -12.88 8.89 12.59
N TYR A 2 -12.03 8.12 11.91
CA TYR A 2 -10.58 8.24 12.03
C TYR A 2 -9.99 8.82 10.76
N LEU A 3 -9.02 9.73 10.89
CA LEU A 3 -8.34 10.41 9.79
C LEU A 3 -6.84 10.48 10.06
N LEU A 4 -6.03 10.38 8.99
CA LEU A 4 -4.65 10.84 8.98
C LEU A 4 -4.62 12.25 8.37
N ALA A 5 -3.96 13.18 9.03
CA ALA A 5 -3.92 14.56 8.60
C ALA A 5 -2.56 15.19 8.88
N ARG A 6 -2.24 16.27 8.16
CA ARG A 6 -1.09 17.14 8.42
C ARG A 6 -1.27 17.85 9.76
N ALA A 7 -0.22 17.96 10.53
CA ALA A 7 -0.18 18.68 11.79
C ALA A 7 0.73 19.89 11.67
N GLU A 8 0.30 21.06 12.19
CA GLU A 8 1.05 22.30 12.25
C GLU A 8 1.78 22.66 10.94
N PRO A 9 1.03 22.79 9.81
CA PRO A 9 1.62 23.06 8.51
C PRO A 9 2.44 24.37 8.51
N GLU A 10 3.53 24.37 7.74
CA GLU A 10 4.39 25.53 7.54
C GLU A 10 5.09 26.03 8.83
N THR A 11 5.23 25.18 9.83
CA THR A 11 5.97 25.48 11.07
C THR A 11 7.14 24.51 11.24
N PRO A 12 8.14 24.86 12.08
CA PRO A 12 9.24 23.96 12.43
C PRO A 12 8.77 22.68 13.17
N ARG A 13 7.51 22.63 13.58
CA ARG A 13 6.90 21.50 14.26
C ARG A 13 5.93 20.74 13.37
N GLU A 14 6.04 20.89 12.07
CA GLU A 14 5.21 20.16 11.14
C GLU A 14 5.36 18.65 11.30
N GLY A 15 4.25 17.94 11.18
CA GLY A 15 4.18 16.49 11.32
C GLY A 15 2.89 15.92 10.78
N GLU A 16 2.63 14.68 11.13
CA GLU A 16 1.36 14.02 10.88
C GLU A 16 0.61 13.76 12.19
N ARG A 17 -0.67 13.60 12.09
CA ARG A 17 -1.55 13.25 13.21
C ARG A 17 -2.66 12.32 12.80
N VAL A 18 -2.97 11.37 13.66
CA VAL A 18 -4.20 10.60 13.60
C VAL A 18 -5.24 11.29 14.47
N LEU A 19 -6.41 11.53 13.91
CA LEU A 19 -7.55 12.14 14.59
C LEU A 19 -8.67 11.13 14.74
N CYS A 20 -9.29 11.10 15.89
CA CYS A 20 -10.63 10.54 16.06
C CYS A 20 -11.64 11.69 16.20
N LEU A 21 -12.62 11.68 15.34
CA LEU A 21 -13.70 12.68 15.34
C LEU A 21 -15.03 12.04 15.71
N ASP A 22 -15.82 12.76 16.47
CA ASP A 22 -17.23 12.44 16.65
C ASP A 22 -17.95 12.50 15.30
N ALA A 23 -18.67 11.44 14.95
CA ALA A 23 -19.27 11.30 13.62
C ALA A 23 -20.44 12.25 13.36
N VAL A 24 -21.08 12.77 14.40
CA VAL A 24 -22.23 13.68 14.31
C VAL A 24 -21.82 15.13 14.33
N THR A 25 -20.90 15.48 15.23
CA THR A 25 -20.50 16.87 15.48
C THR A 25 -19.21 17.28 14.78
N GLY A 26 -18.40 16.33 14.32
CA GLY A 26 -17.07 16.57 13.76
C GLY A 26 -16.02 17.02 14.80
N LYS A 27 -16.36 17.04 16.09
CA LYS A 27 -15.43 17.44 17.13
C LYS A 27 -14.37 16.38 17.35
N THR A 28 -13.13 16.83 17.61
CA THR A 28 -12.03 15.94 17.94
C THR A 28 -12.27 15.29 19.31
N ILE A 29 -12.22 13.96 19.35
CA ILE A 29 -12.28 13.16 20.57
C ILE A 29 -10.86 12.98 21.11
N TRP A 30 -9.93 12.58 20.24
CA TRP A 30 -8.51 12.47 20.57
C TRP A 30 -7.62 12.73 19.33
N GLU A 31 -6.36 13.03 19.59
CA GLU A 31 -5.31 13.23 18.60
C GLU A 31 -4.06 12.47 19.02
N ASN A 32 -3.43 11.76 18.08
CA ASN A 32 -2.10 11.18 18.23
C ASN A 32 -1.19 11.77 17.17
N ARG A 33 -0.13 12.45 17.59
CA ARG A 33 0.79 13.19 16.72
C ARG A 33 2.15 12.53 16.64
N PHE A 34 2.77 12.58 15.45
CA PHE A 34 4.14 12.12 15.20
C PHE A 34 4.84 13.00 14.17
N ASN A 35 6.18 12.95 14.17
CA ASN A 35 6.99 13.86 13.35
C ASN A 35 7.18 13.35 11.93
N VAL A 36 7.36 14.29 11.00
CA VAL A 36 7.87 14.09 9.64
C VAL A 36 9.29 14.65 9.60
N PHE A 37 10.24 13.87 9.03
CA PHE A 37 11.66 14.24 9.06
C PHE A 37 12.33 14.23 7.67
N LEU A 38 11.59 13.89 6.60
CA LEU A 38 12.13 13.83 5.24
C LEU A 38 11.96 15.16 4.51
N SER A 39 13.05 15.57 3.86
CA SER A 39 13.10 16.80 3.08
C SER A 39 12.54 16.67 1.66
N ASP A 40 12.39 15.45 1.14
CA ASP A 40 11.90 15.18 -0.21
C ASP A 40 10.38 14.89 -0.30
N VAL A 41 9.69 14.91 0.84
CA VAL A 41 8.23 14.82 0.89
C VAL A 41 7.64 16.22 0.65
N PRO A 42 6.91 16.43 -0.46
CA PRO A 42 6.21 17.71 -0.65
C PRO A 42 5.20 17.97 0.47
N ASP A 43 5.16 19.17 0.98
CA ASP A 43 4.26 19.60 2.07
C ASP A 43 2.80 19.19 1.82
N THR A 44 2.36 19.27 0.57
CA THR A 44 1.01 18.89 0.16
C THR A 44 0.72 17.39 0.28
N ARG A 45 1.72 16.56 0.58
CA ARG A 45 1.58 15.10 0.71
C ARG A 45 1.75 14.59 2.14
N VAL A 46 2.05 15.47 3.07
CA VAL A 46 2.00 15.13 4.50
C VAL A 46 0.55 14.89 4.89
N GLY A 47 0.26 13.75 5.53
CA GLY A 47 -1.12 13.32 5.83
C GLY A 47 -1.91 12.82 4.60
N TRP A 48 -1.24 12.33 3.57
CA TRP A 48 -1.87 11.84 2.33
C TRP A 48 -2.63 10.53 2.48
N SER A 49 -2.17 9.64 3.35
CA SER A 49 -2.72 8.30 3.52
C SER A 49 -4.05 8.28 4.28
N SER A 50 -4.62 7.10 4.40
CA SER A 50 -5.75 6.81 5.28
C SER A 50 -5.33 5.88 6.41
N VAL A 51 -6.10 5.85 7.47
CA VAL A 51 -5.97 4.87 8.54
C VAL A 51 -6.91 3.69 8.30
N THR A 52 -6.61 2.57 8.96
CA THR A 52 -7.47 1.39 8.90
C THR A 52 -7.89 0.98 10.31
N GLY A 53 -9.20 0.92 10.56
CA GLY A 53 -9.76 0.44 11.81
C GLY A 53 -10.01 -1.07 11.76
N ASP A 54 -9.74 -1.76 12.86
CA ASP A 54 -10.05 -3.17 13.05
C ASP A 54 -11.26 -3.34 13.99
N PRO A 55 -12.43 -3.71 13.45
CA PRO A 55 -13.63 -3.87 14.28
C PRO A 55 -13.53 -5.03 15.28
N THR A 56 -12.57 -5.95 15.11
CA THR A 56 -12.41 -7.09 16.02
C THR A 56 -11.61 -6.76 17.27
N THR A 57 -10.71 -5.79 17.19
CA THR A 57 -9.85 -5.36 18.30
C THR A 57 -10.18 -3.97 18.78
N GLY A 58 -10.88 -3.15 18.00
CA GLY A 58 -11.08 -1.73 18.25
C GLY A 58 -9.87 -0.86 17.92
N ASN A 59 -8.79 -1.45 17.40
CA ASN A 59 -7.54 -0.75 17.13
C ASN A 59 -7.56 -0.02 15.78
N VAL A 60 -6.71 1.01 15.67
CA VAL A 60 -6.52 1.80 14.46
C VAL A 60 -5.04 1.74 14.04
N TYR A 61 -4.80 1.46 12.75
CA TYR A 61 -3.46 1.35 12.18
C TYR A 61 -3.21 2.53 11.26
N ALA A 62 -2.06 3.19 11.43
CA ALA A 62 -1.66 4.35 10.64
C ALA A 62 -0.23 4.22 10.16
N LEU A 63 0.00 4.45 8.86
CA LEU A 63 1.31 4.51 8.23
C LEU A 63 1.57 5.93 7.74
N GLY A 64 2.52 6.62 8.34
CA GLY A 64 2.92 7.97 7.96
C GLY A 64 3.87 7.99 6.75
N VAL A 65 4.02 9.17 6.14
CA VAL A 65 4.83 9.37 4.92
C VAL A 65 6.30 8.99 5.09
N CYS A 66 6.85 9.10 6.29
CA CYS A 66 8.23 8.71 6.60
C CYS A 66 8.37 7.25 7.05
N GLY A 67 7.35 6.42 6.84
CA GLY A 67 7.38 5.02 7.23
C GLY A 67 7.21 4.78 8.73
N TYR A 68 6.70 5.76 9.49
CA TYR A 68 6.32 5.53 10.88
C TYR A 68 4.98 4.79 10.91
N PHE A 69 5.01 3.54 11.35
CA PHE A 69 3.84 2.67 11.41
C PHE A 69 3.44 2.41 12.86
N GLN A 70 2.17 2.57 13.17
CA GLN A 70 1.66 2.45 14.53
C GLN A 70 0.28 1.80 14.60
N CYS A 71 0.05 1.12 15.72
CA CYS A 71 -1.24 0.65 16.17
C CYS A 71 -1.68 1.51 17.35
N LEU A 72 -2.85 2.08 17.26
CA LEU A 72 -3.45 2.92 18.28
C LEU A 72 -4.68 2.24 18.85
N ASP A 73 -4.89 2.40 20.14
CA ASP A 73 -6.17 2.12 20.78
C ASP A 73 -7.23 3.09 20.21
N GLY A 74 -8.30 2.56 19.62
CA GLY A 74 -9.28 3.38 18.92
C GLY A 74 -10.13 4.29 19.84
N GLU A 75 -10.24 3.97 21.12
CA GLU A 75 -11.00 4.78 22.09
C GLU A 75 -10.16 5.95 22.60
N THR A 76 -8.87 5.73 22.84
CA THR A 76 -8.00 6.68 23.56
C THR A 76 -6.95 7.35 22.70
N GLY A 77 -6.64 6.81 21.51
CA GLY A 77 -5.55 7.27 20.65
C GLY A 77 -4.14 6.96 21.17
N LYS A 78 -4.01 6.19 22.24
CA LYS A 78 -2.71 5.80 22.79
C LYS A 78 -2.06 4.73 21.90
N ALA A 79 -0.76 4.87 21.65
CA ALA A 79 -0.02 3.87 20.94
C ALA A 79 0.08 2.56 21.74
N ILE A 80 -0.34 1.46 21.12
CA ILE A 80 -0.18 0.10 21.62
C ILE A 80 1.21 -0.41 21.27
N TRP A 81 1.58 -0.21 19.97
CA TRP A 81 2.92 -0.45 19.46
C TRP A 81 3.21 0.48 18.27
N SER A 82 4.49 0.67 17.97
CA SER A 82 4.94 1.44 16.82
C SER A 82 6.27 0.90 16.28
N VAL A 83 6.50 1.11 14.98
CA VAL A 83 7.72 0.73 14.26
C VAL A 83 8.10 1.84 13.32
N SER A 84 9.34 2.32 13.39
CA SER A 84 9.92 3.14 12.33
C SER A 84 10.49 2.23 11.24
N MET A 85 9.81 2.14 10.11
CA MET A 85 10.27 1.34 8.97
C MET A 85 11.57 1.91 8.39
N HIS A 86 11.73 3.23 8.47
CA HIS A 86 12.94 3.90 8.02
C HIS A 86 14.16 3.53 8.89
N GLU A 87 14.06 3.69 10.20
CA GLU A 87 15.18 3.39 11.11
C GLU A 87 15.53 1.90 11.12
N ARG A 88 14.52 1.04 11.05
CA ARG A 88 14.71 -0.41 11.18
C ARG A 88 15.14 -1.08 9.88
N PHE A 89 14.68 -0.58 8.72
CA PHE A 89 14.85 -1.26 7.42
C PHE A 89 15.27 -0.34 6.27
N GLY A 90 15.45 0.96 6.50
CA GLY A 90 15.69 1.93 5.43
C GLY A 90 14.49 2.09 4.48
N LEU A 91 13.27 1.79 4.95
CA LEU A 91 12.07 1.81 4.13
C LEU A 91 11.23 3.06 4.41
N LEU A 92 10.69 3.62 3.36
CA LEU A 92 9.64 4.64 3.41
C LEU A 92 8.32 4.08 2.94
N SER A 93 7.26 4.85 3.16
CA SER A 93 5.93 4.48 2.65
C SER A 93 5.91 4.39 1.13
N THR A 94 6.35 5.46 0.44
CA THR A 94 6.53 5.54 -1.02
C THR A 94 7.31 6.79 -1.38
N TYR A 95 7.69 6.93 -2.65
CA TYR A 95 8.34 8.14 -3.16
C TYR A 95 7.43 9.37 -3.05
N GLY A 96 7.99 10.46 -2.56
CA GLY A 96 7.31 11.75 -2.46
C GLY A 96 6.05 11.73 -1.59
N GLY A 97 5.95 10.83 -0.61
CA GLY A 97 4.90 10.85 0.41
C GLY A 97 3.53 10.33 -0.03
N ARG A 98 3.42 9.67 -1.18
CA ARG A 98 2.18 9.00 -1.60
C ARG A 98 2.07 7.65 -0.90
N THR A 99 1.38 7.61 0.20
CA THR A 99 1.34 6.45 1.10
C THR A 99 0.09 5.62 0.90
N ASN A 100 0.28 4.30 0.77
CA ASN A 100 -0.83 3.35 0.87
C ASN A 100 -1.31 3.25 2.32
N PHE A 101 -2.59 2.90 2.50
CA PHE A 101 -3.11 2.61 3.82
C PHE A 101 -2.83 1.15 4.20
N PRO A 102 -2.71 0.84 5.51
CA PRO A 102 -2.59 -0.53 6.00
C PRO A 102 -3.82 -1.36 5.64
N VAL A 103 -3.63 -2.64 5.32
CA VAL A 103 -4.75 -3.58 5.09
C VAL A 103 -4.74 -4.69 6.13
N ILE A 104 -5.93 -5.05 6.60
CA ILE A 104 -6.09 -6.10 7.61
C ILE A 104 -6.54 -7.38 6.93
N CYS A 105 -5.87 -8.49 7.26
CA CYS A 105 -6.27 -9.82 6.87
C CYS A 105 -6.09 -10.78 8.05
N ASP A 106 -7.18 -11.23 8.64
CA ASP A 106 -7.22 -12.10 9.83
C ASP A 106 -6.48 -11.50 11.04
N ASP A 107 -5.41 -12.12 11.47
CA ASP A 107 -4.52 -11.70 12.57
C ASP A 107 -3.37 -10.79 12.13
N LEU A 108 -3.32 -10.46 10.84
CA LEU A 108 -2.27 -9.62 10.28
C LEU A 108 -2.77 -8.24 9.91
N VAL A 109 -1.87 -7.26 10.05
CA VAL A 109 -1.93 -5.98 9.36
C VAL A 109 -0.75 -5.91 8.40
N ILE A 110 -1.02 -5.56 7.14
CA ILE A 110 -0.05 -5.60 6.05
C ILE A 110 0.13 -4.19 5.51
N ILE A 111 1.37 -3.77 5.35
CA ILE A 111 1.74 -2.50 4.71
C ILE A 111 2.63 -2.75 3.51
N SER A 112 2.59 -1.82 2.56
CA SER A 112 3.61 -1.73 1.52
C SER A 112 4.60 -0.63 1.86
N ALA A 113 5.85 -0.82 1.48
CA ALA A 113 6.92 0.14 1.67
C ALA A 113 7.95 0.02 0.55
N ILE A 114 8.74 1.06 0.35
CA ILE A 114 9.77 1.10 -0.66
C ILE A 114 11.12 1.51 -0.07
N VAL A 115 12.20 1.13 -0.75
CA VAL A 115 13.52 1.76 -0.56
C VAL A 115 13.58 3.01 -1.40
N ILE A 116 14.08 4.12 -0.84
CA ILE A 116 14.30 5.35 -1.60
C ILE A 116 15.41 5.12 -2.60
N GLY A 117 15.16 5.50 -3.84
CA GLY A 117 16.17 5.53 -4.89
C GLY A 117 15.55 5.34 -6.28
N TRP A 118 16.33 5.70 -7.30
CA TRP A 118 15.97 5.56 -8.70
C TRP A 118 16.94 4.63 -9.40
N GLY A 119 16.47 3.92 -10.42
CA GLY A 119 17.30 3.04 -11.21
C GLY A 119 18.04 2.01 -10.34
N ASP A 120 19.36 1.95 -10.47
CA ASP A 120 20.19 0.99 -9.73
C ASP A 120 20.18 1.16 -8.20
N MET A 121 19.81 2.35 -7.71
CA MET A 121 19.72 2.63 -6.28
C MET A 121 18.38 2.21 -5.67
N ALA A 122 17.40 1.86 -6.48
CA ALA A 122 16.05 1.52 -6.02
C ALA A 122 15.87 0.04 -5.59
N LYS A 123 16.93 -0.65 -5.25
CA LYS A 123 16.95 -2.10 -4.90
C LYS A 123 16.88 -2.33 -3.41
N PRO A 124 16.07 -3.29 -2.97
CA PRO A 124 14.92 -3.94 -3.59
C PRO A 124 13.68 -3.07 -3.34
N ALA A 125 12.90 -2.80 -4.34
CA ALA A 125 12.11 -1.62 -4.26
C ALA A 125 10.71 -1.76 -3.70
N HIS A 126 9.86 -2.62 -4.15
CA HIS A 126 8.52 -2.73 -3.59
C HIS A 126 8.47 -3.88 -2.59
N ARG A 127 8.26 -3.56 -1.31
CA ARG A 127 8.19 -4.52 -0.21
C ARG A 127 6.80 -4.52 0.40
N PHE A 128 6.37 -5.72 0.78
CA PHE A 128 5.24 -5.91 1.67
C PHE A 128 5.73 -6.50 2.99
N VAL A 129 5.15 -6.05 4.07
CA VAL A 129 5.46 -6.52 5.42
C VAL A 129 4.16 -6.86 6.12
N GLY A 130 4.02 -8.10 6.54
CA GLY A 130 2.93 -8.57 7.37
C GLY A 130 3.34 -8.55 8.85
N PHE A 131 2.59 -7.83 9.65
CA PHE A 131 2.76 -7.76 11.11
C PHE A 131 1.65 -8.52 11.80
N ASP A 132 1.95 -9.17 12.91
CA ASP A 132 0.91 -9.52 13.87
C ASP A 132 0.23 -8.22 14.34
N LYS A 133 -1.06 -8.13 14.13
CA LYS A 133 -1.81 -6.89 14.34
C LYS A 133 -1.91 -6.46 15.81
N ARG A 134 -1.68 -7.38 16.77
CA ARG A 134 -1.75 -7.10 18.21
C ARG A 134 -0.40 -6.70 18.77
N THR A 135 0.67 -7.37 18.34
CA THR A 135 2.00 -7.21 18.93
C THR A 135 2.91 -6.29 18.13
N GLY A 136 2.65 -6.09 16.83
CA GLY A 136 3.54 -5.36 15.93
C GLY A 136 4.80 -6.14 15.54
N GLU A 137 4.85 -7.44 15.86
CA GLU A 137 5.94 -8.32 15.41
C GLU A 137 5.80 -8.65 13.94
N ILE A 138 6.93 -8.69 13.23
CA ILE A 138 6.95 -9.05 11.81
C ILE A 138 6.77 -10.55 11.68
N VAL A 139 5.73 -10.94 10.94
CA VAL A 139 5.44 -12.34 10.62
C VAL A 139 6.12 -12.74 9.32
N TRP A 140 6.12 -11.85 8.33
CA TRP A 140 6.80 -12.06 7.05
C TRP A 140 7.19 -10.73 6.40
N PHE A 141 8.21 -10.82 5.53
CA PHE A 141 8.73 -9.71 4.75
C PHE A 141 9.01 -10.21 3.33
N ASN A 142 8.38 -9.62 2.32
CA ASN A 142 8.54 -10.06 0.94
C ASN A 142 8.56 -8.88 -0.04
N GLY A 143 9.01 -9.13 -1.26
CA GLY A 143 9.02 -8.15 -2.34
C GLY A 143 8.50 -8.75 -3.62
N THR A 144 8.21 -7.91 -4.61
CA THR A 144 7.79 -8.35 -5.94
C THR A 144 9.01 -8.70 -6.79
N ARG A 145 9.70 -7.72 -7.35
CA ARG A 145 10.95 -7.91 -8.10
C ARG A 145 12.08 -7.09 -7.50
N PRO A 146 13.35 -7.53 -7.65
CA PRO A 146 14.47 -6.62 -7.53
C PRO A 146 14.40 -5.66 -8.73
N LEU A 147 14.60 -4.36 -8.54
CA LEU A 147 14.53 -3.34 -9.58
C LEU A 147 13.11 -3.07 -10.11
N PRO A 148 12.26 -2.38 -9.39
CA PRO A 148 11.08 -1.80 -9.98
C PRO A 148 11.48 -0.64 -10.88
N TYR A 149 10.70 -0.43 -11.90
CA TYR A 149 10.88 0.72 -12.79
C TYR A 149 10.44 2.01 -12.13
N ASP A 150 9.54 1.93 -11.15
CA ASP A 150 8.95 3.07 -10.48
C ASP A 150 8.41 2.71 -9.10
N THR A 151 7.84 3.66 -8.43
CA THR A 151 7.11 3.48 -7.17
C THR A 151 5.62 3.33 -7.45
N THR A 152 4.87 2.82 -6.48
CA THR A 152 3.42 2.65 -6.60
C THR A 152 2.71 3.09 -5.33
N TYR A 153 1.51 3.59 -5.49
CA TYR A 153 0.55 3.83 -4.42
C TYR A 153 -0.79 3.09 -4.65
N SER A 154 -0.75 2.04 -5.48
CA SER A 154 -1.86 1.13 -5.64
C SER A 154 -2.22 0.48 -4.30
N SER A 155 -3.41 0.76 -3.82
CA SER A 155 -3.89 0.17 -2.56
C SER A 155 -4.23 -1.31 -2.77
N PRO A 156 -3.69 -2.20 -1.93
CA PRO A 156 -3.97 -3.63 -2.05
C PRO A 156 -5.43 -3.96 -1.72
N THR A 157 -6.00 -4.91 -2.45
CA THR A 157 -7.34 -5.47 -2.21
C THR A 157 -7.22 -6.86 -1.58
N VAL A 158 -7.76 -7.01 -0.37
CA VAL A 158 -7.90 -8.34 0.26
C VAL A 158 -9.14 -9.02 -0.31
N THR A 159 -8.97 -10.22 -0.83
CA THR A 159 -10.03 -10.96 -1.51
C THR A 159 -9.89 -12.48 -1.33
N THR A 160 -10.80 -13.22 -1.92
CA THR A 160 -10.73 -14.69 -2.03
C THR A 160 -10.79 -15.06 -3.50
N LEU A 161 -9.76 -15.72 -4.00
CA LEU A 161 -9.65 -16.24 -5.37
C LEU A 161 -9.67 -17.77 -5.29
N LYS A 162 -10.62 -18.42 -5.98
CA LYS A 162 -10.77 -19.89 -5.95
C LYS A 162 -10.77 -20.49 -4.53
N GLY A 163 -11.40 -19.81 -3.59
CA GLY A 163 -11.44 -20.24 -2.18
C GLY A 163 -10.17 -19.95 -1.37
N GLN A 164 -9.12 -19.39 -1.98
CA GLN A 164 -7.88 -19.01 -1.30
C GLN A 164 -7.85 -17.49 -1.07
N LYS A 165 -7.54 -17.06 0.15
CA LYS A 165 -7.30 -15.63 0.42
C LYS A 165 -6.12 -15.11 -0.38
N ALA A 166 -6.27 -13.93 -0.95
CA ALA A 166 -5.28 -13.26 -1.74
C ALA A 166 -5.26 -11.75 -1.45
N LEU A 167 -4.09 -11.17 -1.58
CA LEU A 167 -3.85 -9.74 -1.62
C LEU A 167 -3.50 -9.39 -3.06
N VAL A 168 -4.36 -8.61 -3.74
CA VAL A 168 -4.17 -8.20 -5.14
C VAL A 168 -3.82 -6.73 -5.19
N PHE A 169 -2.77 -6.36 -5.93
CA PHE A 169 -2.27 -4.99 -6.03
C PHE A 169 -1.51 -4.74 -7.32
N GLY A 170 -1.41 -3.46 -7.71
CA GLY A 170 -0.47 -2.99 -8.70
C GLY A 170 0.90 -2.77 -8.06
N SER A 171 1.96 -3.09 -8.75
CA SER A 171 3.32 -3.00 -8.23
C SER A 171 4.17 -1.95 -8.93
N GLY A 172 5.23 -1.50 -8.28
CA GLY A 172 6.24 -0.61 -8.84
C GLY A 172 7.04 -1.21 -10.00
N ASP A 173 6.97 -2.52 -10.20
CA ASP A 173 7.57 -3.23 -11.34
C ASP A 173 6.67 -3.29 -12.59
N GLY A 174 5.49 -2.68 -12.55
CA GLY A 174 4.54 -2.65 -13.65
C GLY A 174 3.65 -3.87 -13.77
N ASP A 175 3.76 -4.81 -12.85
CA ASP A 175 2.91 -6.00 -12.82
C ASP A 175 1.74 -5.85 -11.85
N ILE A 176 0.64 -6.53 -12.16
CA ILE A 176 -0.41 -6.82 -11.19
C ILE A 176 -0.03 -8.12 -10.50
N TRP A 177 -0.01 -8.12 -9.17
CA TRP A 177 0.35 -9.28 -8.36
C TRP A 177 -0.81 -9.76 -7.51
N ALA A 178 -0.86 -11.05 -7.29
CA ALA A 178 -1.59 -11.67 -6.20
C ALA A 178 -0.61 -12.43 -5.30
N ILE A 179 -0.66 -12.16 -4.01
CA ILE A 179 0.13 -12.86 -3.00
C ILE A 179 -0.77 -13.45 -1.93
N GLN A 180 -0.29 -14.49 -1.25
CA GLN A 180 -0.97 -15.05 -0.09
C GLN A 180 -0.77 -14.12 1.11
N PRO A 181 -1.83 -13.56 1.71
CA PRO A 181 -1.68 -12.56 2.77
C PRO A 181 -0.95 -13.08 4.01
N ARG A 182 -1.10 -14.38 4.34
CA ARG A 182 -0.53 -14.95 5.55
C ARG A 182 0.98 -15.22 5.49
N THR A 183 1.53 -15.36 4.29
CA THR A 183 2.96 -15.72 4.09
C THR A 183 3.71 -14.73 3.22
N GLY A 184 3.01 -13.83 2.53
CA GLY A 184 3.58 -12.95 1.51
C GLY A 184 4.05 -13.67 0.24
N GLN A 185 3.78 -14.97 0.09
CA GLN A 185 4.24 -15.75 -1.06
C GLN A 185 3.43 -15.42 -2.32
N PRO A 186 4.07 -15.25 -3.49
CA PRO A 186 3.38 -15.03 -4.74
C PRO A 186 2.43 -16.18 -5.10
N ILE A 187 1.24 -15.83 -5.58
CA ILE A 187 0.29 -16.75 -6.20
C ILE A 187 0.45 -16.64 -7.71
N TRP A 188 0.30 -15.44 -8.25
CA TRP A 188 0.49 -15.13 -9.66
C TRP A 188 0.91 -13.67 -9.87
N ASN A 189 1.44 -13.38 -11.08
CA ASN A 189 1.64 -12.03 -11.57
C ASN A 189 1.22 -11.92 -13.03
N TYR A 190 0.82 -10.71 -13.44
CA TYR A 190 0.47 -10.34 -14.81
C TYR A 190 1.25 -9.09 -15.19
N SER A 191 2.07 -9.17 -16.23
CA SER A 191 2.86 -8.02 -16.72
C SER A 191 1.98 -7.08 -17.54
N PHE A 192 1.85 -5.83 -17.08
CA PHE A 192 0.84 -4.92 -17.60
C PHE A 192 1.42 -3.59 -18.11
N SER A 193 2.40 -3.01 -17.40
CA SER A 193 3.00 -1.72 -17.72
C SER A 193 4.52 -1.78 -17.64
N ARG A 194 5.19 -0.85 -18.32
CA ARG A 194 6.64 -0.62 -18.15
C ARG A 194 6.95 0.23 -16.92
N ARG A 195 5.94 0.84 -16.30
CA ARG A 195 6.04 1.69 -15.10
C ARG A 195 5.19 1.16 -13.97
N GLY A 196 5.39 1.72 -12.79
CA GLY A 196 4.62 1.36 -11.60
C GLY A 196 3.12 1.60 -11.77
N LEU A 197 2.33 0.67 -11.28
CA LEU A 197 0.87 0.72 -11.34
C LEU A 197 0.31 1.43 -10.10
N ASN A 198 -0.46 2.48 -10.31
CA ASN A 198 -1.00 3.33 -9.25
C ASN A 198 -2.49 3.11 -8.97
N VAL A 199 -3.17 2.38 -9.84
CA VAL A 199 -4.59 2.06 -9.71
C VAL A 199 -4.77 0.82 -8.85
N ALA A 200 -5.64 0.88 -7.86
CA ALA A 200 -6.05 -0.29 -7.08
C ALA A 200 -6.86 -1.24 -7.96
N PRO A 201 -6.50 -2.53 -8.05
CA PRO A 201 -7.27 -3.50 -8.82
C PRO A 201 -8.67 -3.71 -8.23
N LEU A 202 -9.68 -3.77 -9.12
CA LEU A 202 -11.03 -4.20 -8.78
C LEU A 202 -11.12 -5.73 -8.92
N VAL A 203 -11.64 -6.40 -7.91
CA VAL A 203 -11.84 -7.85 -7.93
C VAL A 203 -13.33 -8.17 -7.86
N VAL A 204 -13.81 -8.97 -8.82
CA VAL A 204 -15.20 -9.43 -8.90
C VAL A 204 -15.21 -10.95 -9.12
N GLY A 205 -15.52 -11.71 -8.08
CA GLY A 205 -15.34 -13.18 -8.10
C GLY A 205 -13.88 -13.54 -8.36
N ASP A 206 -13.64 -14.41 -9.34
CA ASP A 206 -12.30 -14.82 -9.76
C ASP A 206 -11.76 -13.96 -10.93
N ARG A 207 -12.24 -12.72 -11.12
CA ARG A 207 -11.78 -11.80 -12.14
C ARG A 207 -11.16 -10.57 -11.51
N VAL A 208 -10.02 -10.13 -12.08
CA VAL A 208 -9.32 -8.91 -11.69
C VAL A 208 -9.34 -7.93 -12.85
N PHE A 209 -9.72 -6.69 -12.55
CA PHE A 209 -9.72 -5.57 -13.49
C PHE A 209 -8.76 -4.51 -13.01
N SER A 210 -7.96 -3.95 -13.92
CA SER A 210 -7.06 -2.84 -13.60
C SER A 210 -6.82 -1.98 -14.83
N GLY A 211 -6.27 -0.80 -14.62
CA GLY A 211 -5.88 0.14 -15.66
C GLY A 211 -4.59 0.88 -15.31
N HIS A 212 -3.96 1.47 -16.30
CA HIS A 212 -2.83 2.38 -16.15
C HIS A 212 -2.82 3.42 -17.28
N SER A 213 -2.11 4.53 -17.05
CA SER A 213 -1.87 5.59 -18.04
C SER A 213 -0.41 5.61 -18.56
N GLU A 214 0.40 4.66 -18.13
CA GLU A 214 1.83 4.58 -18.43
C GLU A 214 2.14 3.85 -19.74
N GLU A 215 3.43 3.67 -20.05
CA GLU A 215 3.84 2.94 -21.26
C GLU A 215 3.39 1.48 -21.22
N ASN A 216 2.79 1.05 -22.32
CA ASN A 216 2.43 -0.36 -22.52
C ASN A 216 3.66 -1.25 -22.64
N THR A 217 3.56 -2.51 -22.24
CA THR A 217 4.65 -3.50 -22.33
C THR A 217 5.07 -3.76 -23.78
N GLU A 218 4.14 -3.61 -24.71
CA GLU A 218 4.36 -3.79 -26.14
C GLU A 218 4.06 -2.49 -26.90
N GLY A 219 4.81 -2.27 -28.00
CA GLY A 219 4.66 -1.08 -28.82
C GLY A 219 5.16 0.20 -28.17
N THR A 220 4.62 1.33 -28.61
CA THR A 220 4.97 2.69 -28.15
C THR A 220 3.75 3.46 -27.63
N THR A 221 2.63 2.77 -27.44
CA THR A 221 1.39 3.37 -26.95
C THR A 221 1.35 3.44 -25.44
N MET A 222 0.49 4.31 -24.92
CA MET A 222 0.30 4.53 -23.49
C MET A 222 -1.13 4.20 -23.09
N GLY A 223 -1.28 3.77 -21.85
CA GLY A 223 -2.58 3.49 -21.26
C GLY A 223 -3.18 2.15 -21.69
N ALA A 224 -3.75 1.43 -20.75
CA ALA A 224 -4.52 0.22 -21.03
C ALA A 224 -5.48 -0.09 -19.88
N ILE A 225 -6.52 -0.85 -20.21
CA ILE A 225 -7.41 -1.51 -19.24
C ILE A 225 -7.36 -3.00 -19.53
N VAL A 226 -7.37 -3.83 -18.48
CA VAL A 226 -7.29 -5.28 -18.60
C VAL A 226 -8.29 -5.98 -17.69
N ALA A 227 -8.80 -7.13 -18.14
CA ALA A 227 -9.45 -8.13 -17.31
C ALA A 227 -8.65 -9.43 -17.34
N ILE A 228 -8.43 -10.00 -16.15
CA ILE A 228 -7.62 -11.20 -15.92
C ILE A 228 -8.48 -12.25 -15.24
N ASP A 229 -8.40 -13.50 -15.69
CA ASP A 229 -8.84 -14.66 -14.92
C ASP A 229 -7.81 -14.90 -13.80
N ALA A 230 -8.20 -14.65 -12.57
CA ALA A 230 -7.31 -14.71 -11.42
C ALA A 230 -7.14 -16.14 -10.85
N THR A 231 -7.59 -17.19 -11.56
CA THR A 231 -7.51 -18.58 -11.10
C THR A 231 -6.17 -19.25 -11.39
N GLY A 232 -5.25 -18.53 -12.09
CA GLY A 232 -3.94 -19.02 -12.51
C GLY A 232 -2.90 -19.08 -11.39
N LYS A 233 -1.69 -19.52 -11.76
CA LYS A 233 -0.49 -19.55 -10.89
C LYS A 233 0.74 -19.14 -11.67
N GLY A 234 1.71 -18.50 -10.98
CA GLY A 234 2.94 -18.02 -11.60
C GLY A 234 2.69 -16.85 -12.54
N ASN A 235 3.44 -16.73 -13.64
CA ASN A 235 3.19 -15.66 -14.61
C ASN A 235 1.99 -16.01 -15.51
N VAL A 236 0.92 -15.24 -15.40
CA VAL A 236 -0.34 -15.48 -16.10
C VAL A 236 -0.55 -14.59 -17.32
N THR A 237 0.41 -13.77 -17.70
CA THR A 237 0.30 -12.76 -18.76
C THR A 237 -0.20 -13.34 -20.09
N LYS A 238 0.32 -14.52 -20.48
CA LYS A 238 -0.04 -15.15 -21.76
C LYS A 238 -1.17 -16.16 -21.69
N THR A 239 -1.65 -16.50 -20.50
CA THR A 239 -2.54 -17.65 -20.29
C THR A 239 -3.90 -17.29 -19.69
N HIS A 240 -3.99 -16.15 -18.99
CA HIS A 240 -5.20 -15.81 -18.24
C HIS A 240 -5.70 -14.38 -18.54
N GLU A 241 -5.17 -13.72 -19.55
CA GLU A 241 -5.77 -12.50 -20.07
C GLU A 241 -7.14 -12.83 -20.70
N LEU A 242 -8.20 -12.23 -20.15
CA LEU A 242 -9.54 -12.36 -20.73
C LEU A 242 -9.71 -11.38 -21.89
N TRP A 243 -9.29 -10.14 -21.68
CA TRP A 243 -9.21 -9.10 -22.68
C TRP A 243 -8.34 -7.94 -22.18
N LYS A 244 -7.74 -7.22 -23.13
CA LYS A 244 -7.01 -5.98 -22.91
C LYS A 244 -7.42 -4.94 -23.94
N ILE A 245 -7.68 -3.73 -23.49
CA ILE A 245 -7.93 -2.56 -24.34
C ILE A 245 -6.75 -1.62 -24.18
N PRO A 246 -5.85 -1.52 -25.16
CA PRO A 246 -4.74 -0.58 -25.17
C PRO A 246 -5.20 0.83 -25.55
N GLU A 247 -4.29 1.82 -25.38
CA GLU A 247 -4.49 3.20 -25.86
C GLU A 247 -5.68 3.91 -25.20
N MET A 248 -5.79 3.75 -23.88
CA MET A 248 -6.86 4.35 -23.08
C MET A 248 -6.43 5.70 -22.45
N MET A 249 -5.73 6.54 -23.21
CA MET A 249 -5.39 7.91 -22.83
C MET A 249 -6.22 8.94 -23.58
#